data_29a1c0ba11cd2f003a92c568674383e0
#
_entry.id   29a1c0ba11cd2f003a92c568674383e0
#
_cell.length_a   1.000
_cell.length_b   1.000
_cell.length_c   1.000
_cell.angle_alpha   90.00
_cell.angle_beta   90.00
_cell.angle_gamma   90.00
#
_symmetry.space_group_name_H-M   'P 1'
#
loop_
_entity.id
_entity.type
_entity.pdbx_description
1 polymer ?
#
loop_
_entity_poly.entity_id
_entity_poly.type
_entity_poly.pdbx_seq_one_letter_code
_entity_poly.pdbx_strand_id
1 'polypeptide(L)'
;MSDYKVIILTSDTLKAIGLRSIFEIAFGISAYIDDEHYIHSFVSTKEPHLFFVDSATLIANLGFFLPRKAKTVLLAHDHNPNDDFQTLCVGDNESDIINAINSFLTGGHEEENNTTNSLSQREIEVLRLIALGKINKEIAQELNISINTVLTHRKNLTAKLGIKSISGLTFYAMMNGIV
;
A
#
# COMPACT_ATOMS: atom_id res chain seq x y z
N MET A 1 22.23 6.43 -2.30
CA MET A 1 21.16 6.30 -1.29
C MET A 1 20.48 7.64 -1.22
N SER A 2 19.21 7.72 -1.54
CA SER A 2 18.47 8.98 -1.50
C SER A 2 18.33 9.41 -0.04
N ASP A 3 18.79 10.63 0.24
CA ASP A 3 18.81 11.22 1.60
C ASP A 3 17.40 11.74 1.96
N TYR A 4 16.39 10.82 1.99
CA TYR A 4 15.05 11.18 2.41
C TYR A 4 14.98 11.15 3.94
N LYS A 5 14.41 12.22 4.52
CA LYS A 5 13.92 12.17 5.90
C LYS A 5 12.49 11.66 5.89
N VAL A 6 12.24 10.61 6.63
CA VAL A 6 10.89 10.02 6.80
C VAL A 6 10.23 10.66 8.00
N ILE A 7 9.04 11.20 7.80
CA ILE A 7 8.22 11.82 8.84
C ILE A 7 6.92 11.04 8.97
N ILE A 8 6.59 10.60 10.17
CA ILE A 8 5.37 9.85 10.49
C ILE A 8 4.45 10.76 11.31
N LEU A 9 3.28 11.04 10.77
CA LEU A 9 2.27 11.94 11.34
C LEU A 9 0.96 11.16 11.49
N THR A 10 0.76 10.56 12.63
CA THR A 10 -0.45 9.80 12.95
C THR A 10 -0.78 9.90 14.43
N SER A 11 -2.05 9.99 14.74
CA SER A 11 -2.57 9.96 16.11
C SER A 11 -2.48 8.56 16.76
N ASP A 12 -2.26 7.52 15.96
CA ASP A 12 -2.12 6.14 16.44
C ASP A 12 -0.66 5.83 16.79
N THR A 13 -0.37 5.86 18.09
CA THR A 13 0.97 5.63 18.64
C THR A 13 1.56 4.26 18.25
N LEU A 14 0.73 3.21 18.19
CA LEU A 14 1.20 1.87 17.82
C LEU A 14 1.61 1.81 16.35
N LYS A 15 0.82 2.42 15.46
CA LYS A 15 1.19 2.55 14.04
C LYS A 15 2.48 3.35 13.88
N ALA A 16 2.61 4.46 14.60
CA ALA A 16 3.80 5.30 14.54
C ALA A 16 5.06 4.51 14.95
N ILE A 17 5.02 3.82 16.09
CA ILE A 17 6.14 3.02 16.60
C ILE A 17 6.45 1.86 15.66
N GLY A 18 5.41 1.13 15.22
CA GLY A 18 5.56 0.00 14.30
C GLY A 18 6.22 0.42 12.99
N LEU A 19 5.72 1.49 12.39
CA LEU A 19 6.26 2.00 11.12
C LEU A 19 7.69 2.50 11.27
N ARG A 20 8.01 3.23 12.35
CA ARG A 20 9.39 3.63 12.67
C ARG A 20 10.32 2.42 12.78
N SER A 21 9.90 1.38 13.50
CA SER A 21 10.68 0.16 13.67
C SER A 21 10.94 -0.54 12.32
N ILE A 22 9.96 -0.57 11.43
CA ILE A 22 10.12 -1.13 10.08
C ILE A 22 11.19 -0.32 9.30
N PHE A 23 11.14 1.01 9.33
CA PHE A 23 12.14 1.85 8.67
C PHE A 23 13.55 1.62 9.21
N GLU A 24 13.70 1.54 10.52
CA GLU A 24 14.98 1.32 11.18
C GLU A 24 15.55 -0.08 10.90
N ILE A 25 14.73 -1.14 11.04
CA ILE A 25 15.17 -2.53 10.94
C ILE A 25 15.34 -2.99 9.50
N ALA A 26 14.34 -2.74 8.65
CA ALA A 26 14.34 -3.25 7.28
C ALA A 26 15.13 -2.37 6.30
N PHE A 27 15.21 -1.06 6.55
CA PHE A 27 15.79 -0.10 5.60
C PHE A 27 17.01 0.66 6.15
N GLY A 28 17.27 0.59 7.46
CA GLY A 28 18.35 1.37 8.10
C GLY A 28 18.10 2.89 8.03
N ILE A 29 16.84 3.31 7.92
CA ILE A 29 16.44 4.72 7.80
C ILE A 29 15.87 5.19 9.13
N SER A 30 16.37 6.32 9.65
CA SER A 30 15.78 6.97 10.81
C SER A 30 14.49 7.67 10.42
N ALA A 31 13.36 7.20 10.97
CA ALA A 31 12.07 7.83 10.80
C ALA A 31 11.68 8.62 12.05
N TYR A 32 11.17 9.82 11.84
CA TYR A 32 10.78 10.74 12.90
C TYR A 32 9.27 10.69 13.09
N ILE A 33 8.83 10.47 14.32
CA ILE A 33 7.42 10.61 14.71
C ILE A 33 7.26 12.04 15.18
N ASP A 34 6.34 12.78 14.56
CA ASP A 34 6.10 14.17 14.89
C ASP A 34 4.60 14.44 15.07
N ASP A 35 4.28 15.58 15.66
CA ASP A 35 2.92 16.03 15.88
C ASP A 35 2.49 16.93 14.71
N GLU A 36 1.19 16.91 14.39
CA GLU A 36 0.61 17.75 13.33
C GLU A 36 0.85 19.26 13.57
N HIS A 37 1.12 19.69 14.79
CA HIS A 37 1.44 21.08 15.12
C HIS A 37 2.75 21.57 14.50
N TYR A 38 3.68 20.67 14.16
CA TYR A 38 4.98 21.00 13.58
C TYR A 38 5.02 20.94 12.05
N ILE A 39 3.89 20.57 11.40
CA ILE A 39 3.84 20.47 9.93
C ILE A 39 4.36 21.71 9.23
N HIS A 40 4.04 22.89 9.77
CA HIS A 40 4.47 24.17 9.20
C HIS A 40 5.99 24.41 9.27
N SER A 41 6.70 23.75 10.16
CA SER A 41 8.17 23.85 10.25
C SER A 41 8.87 23.24 9.04
N PHE A 42 8.25 22.26 8.38
CA PHE A 42 8.78 21.59 7.18
C PHE A 42 8.60 22.40 5.90
N VAL A 43 7.86 23.49 5.92
CA VAL A 43 7.65 24.36 4.74
C VAL A 43 8.95 24.98 4.26
N SER A 44 9.87 25.28 5.18
CA SER A 44 11.10 26.03 4.90
C SER A 44 12.32 25.14 4.62
N THR A 45 12.21 23.83 4.75
CA THR A 45 13.33 22.90 4.55
C THR A 45 13.47 22.55 3.08
N LYS A 46 14.68 22.66 2.52
CA LYS A 46 15.01 22.21 1.17
C LYS A 46 15.23 20.70 1.08
N GLU A 47 15.23 20.00 2.22
CA GLU A 47 15.48 18.57 2.28
C GLU A 47 14.26 17.78 1.75
N PRO A 48 14.49 16.71 1.01
CA PRO A 48 13.41 15.85 0.58
C PRO A 48 12.83 15.09 1.78
N HIS A 49 11.57 15.32 2.10
CA HIS A 49 10.84 14.60 3.13
C HIS A 49 9.84 13.65 2.48
N LEU A 50 9.69 12.49 3.06
CA LEU A 50 8.61 11.56 2.75
C LEU A 50 7.68 11.49 3.97
N PHE A 51 6.42 11.81 3.76
CA PHE A 51 5.42 11.89 4.83
C PHE A 51 4.53 10.67 4.82
N PHE A 52 4.38 10.03 5.98
CA PHE A 52 3.39 8.97 6.24
C PHE A 52 2.34 9.53 7.16
N VAL A 53 1.10 9.65 6.67
CA VAL A 53 0.05 10.38 7.38
C VAL A 53 -1.24 9.54 7.47
N ASP A 54 -1.98 9.66 8.56
CA ASP A 54 -3.33 9.11 8.62
C ASP A 54 -4.36 10.04 7.93
N SER A 55 -5.57 9.51 7.70
CA SER A 55 -6.62 10.25 7.01
C SER A 55 -7.04 11.53 7.74
N ALA A 56 -7.03 11.51 9.07
CA ALA A 56 -7.42 12.67 9.87
C ALA A 56 -6.41 13.80 9.72
N THR A 57 -5.13 13.50 9.87
CA THR A 57 -4.03 14.46 9.69
C THR A 57 -3.96 14.97 8.26
N LEU A 58 -4.16 14.10 7.26
CA LEU A 58 -4.20 14.49 5.85
C LEU A 58 -5.31 15.51 5.58
N ILE A 59 -6.54 15.22 6.03
CA ILE A 59 -7.70 16.10 5.81
C ILE A 59 -7.53 17.43 6.52
N ALA A 60 -7.07 17.41 7.79
CA ALA A 60 -6.85 18.62 8.57
C ALA A 60 -5.81 19.56 7.93
N ASN A 61 -4.84 18.99 7.18
CA ASN A 61 -3.71 19.72 6.61
C ASN A 61 -3.62 19.57 5.07
N LEU A 62 -4.76 19.44 4.40
CA LEU A 62 -4.82 19.17 2.95
C LEU A 62 -4.05 20.21 2.12
N GLY A 63 -4.11 21.49 2.51
CA GLY A 63 -3.37 22.57 1.84
C GLY A 63 -1.85 22.40 1.88
N PHE A 64 -1.32 21.70 2.88
CA PHE A 64 0.11 21.37 2.99
C PHE A 64 0.47 20.15 2.15
N PHE A 65 -0.34 19.07 2.21
CA PHE A 65 -0.02 17.81 1.57
C PHE A 65 -0.36 17.75 0.07
N LEU A 66 -1.38 18.47 -0.38
CA LEU A 66 -1.80 18.45 -1.79
C LEU A 66 -0.68 18.85 -2.76
N PRO A 67 0.09 19.94 -2.53
CA PRO A 67 1.25 20.27 -3.36
C PRO A 67 2.40 19.25 -3.24
N ARG A 68 2.38 18.39 -2.20
CA ARG A 68 3.41 17.39 -1.88
C ARG A 68 2.92 15.95 -2.09
N LYS A 69 1.87 15.77 -2.87
CA LYS A 69 1.20 14.49 -3.13
C LYS A 69 2.17 13.35 -3.46
N ALA A 70 3.16 13.61 -4.32
CA ALA A 70 4.17 12.61 -4.70
C ALA A 70 5.11 12.19 -3.55
N LYS A 71 5.10 12.91 -2.43
CA LYS A 71 5.92 12.64 -1.23
C LYS A 71 5.07 12.36 0.01
N THR A 72 3.79 12.13 -0.18
CA THR A 72 2.84 11.87 0.89
C THR A 72 2.21 10.52 0.69
N VAL A 73 2.33 9.66 1.69
CA VAL A 73 1.76 8.31 1.73
C VAL A 73 0.66 8.28 2.79
N LEU A 74 -0.53 7.92 2.38
CA LEU A 74 -1.68 7.77 3.27
C LEU A 74 -1.62 6.41 3.98
N LEU A 75 -1.73 6.40 5.29
CA LEU A 75 -1.90 5.20 6.11
C LEU A 75 -3.38 4.83 6.16
N ALA A 76 -3.79 3.79 5.48
CA ALA A 76 -5.17 3.35 5.42
C ALA A 76 -5.31 1.88 5.85
N HIS A 77 -6.52 1.46 6.17
CA HIS A 77 -6.84 0.05 6.44
C HIS A 77 -7.17 -0.72 5.17
N ASP A 78 -7.68 -0.02 4.15
CA ASP A 78 -8.09 -0.61 2.88
C ASP A 78 -7.49 0.19 1.73
N HIS A 79 -7.14 -0.48 0.63
CA HIS A 79 -6.77 0.18 -0.61
C HIS A 79 -8.00 0.79 -1.26
N ASN A 80 -8.03 2.12 -1.37
CA ASN A 80 -9.05 2.81 -2.16
C ASN A 80 -8.43 3.23 -3.51
N PRO A 81 -8.85 2.63 -4.62
CA PRO A 81 -8.27 2.89 -5.95
C PRO A 81 -8.55 4.31 -6.49
N ASN A 82 -9.40 5.07 -5.80
CA ASN A 82 -9.70 6.46 -6.16
C ASN A 82 -8.91 7.46 -5.29
N ASP A 83 -8.00 6.99 -4.44
CA ASP A 83 -7.19 7.88 -3.63
C ASP A 83 -6.19 8.62 -4.50
N ASP A 84 -6.23 9.92 -4.38
CA ASP A 84 -5.29 10.81 -5.06
C ASP A 84 -3.87 10.72 -4.51
N PHE A 85 -3.66 10.06 -3.39
CA PHE A 85 -2.38 9.87 -2.71
C PHE A 85 -1.91 8.43 -2.80
N GLN A 86 -0.60 8.22 -2.76
CA GLN A 86 -0.03 6.89 -2.55
C GLN A 86 -0.51 6.36 -1.20
N THR A 87 -0.88 5.09 -1.14
CA THR A 87 -1.49 4.50 0.06
C THR A 87 -0.68 3.30 0.54
N LEU A 88 -0.36 3.29 1.84
CA LEU A 88 0.16 2.12 2.54
C LEU A 88 -0.97 1.49 3.35
N CYS A 89 -1.33 0.26 3.01
CA CYS A 89 -2.35 -0.48 3.74
C CYS A 89 -1.74 -1.12 5.00
N VAL A 90 -2.13 -0.61 6.17
CA VAL A 90 -1.61 -1.09 7.47
C VAL A 90 -2.18 -2.46 7.88
N GLY A 91 -3.18 -2.96 7.15
CA GLY A 91 -3.74 -4.31 7.33
C GLY A 91 -3.06 -5.39 6.49
N ASP A 92 -2.11 -5.04 5.64
CA ASP A 92 -1.38 -5.99 4.82
C ASP A 92 -0.36 -6.80 5.64
N ASN A 93 0.12 -7.89 5.07
CA ASN A 93 1.18 -8.66 5.70
C ASN A 93 2.53 -7.93 5.64
N GLU A 94 3.48 -8.37 6.45
CA GLU A 94 4.80 -7.74 6.60
C GLU A 94 5.54 -7.58 5.26
N SER A 95 5.52 -8.61 4.42
CA SER A 95 6.22 -8.59 3.12
C SER A 95 5.63 -7.54 2.18
N ASP A 96 4.30 -7.40 2.13
CA ASP A 96 3.64 -6.43 1.28
C ASP A 96 3.87 -5.00 1.78
N ILE A 97 3.88 -4.78 3.10
CA ILE A 97 4.23 -3.50 3.71
C ILE A 97 5.67 -3.10 3.36
N ILE A 98 6.63 -4.02 3.50
CA ILE A 98 8.04 -3.76 3.17
C ILE A 98 8.21 -3.45 1.69
N ASN A 99 7.56 -4.20 0.80
CA ASN A 99 7.61 -3.96 -0.65
C ASN A 99 7.00 -2.61 -1.02
N ALA A 100 5.86 -2.24 -0.44
CA ALA A 100 5.23 -0.94 -0.65
C ALA A 100 6.15 0.20 -0.20
N ILE A 101 6.73 0.12 0.99
CA ILE A 101 7.68 1.12 1.51
C ILE A 101 8.89 1.23 0.58
N ASN A 102 9.45 0.11 0.13
CA ASN A 102 10.58 0.12 -0.80
C ASN A 102 10.24 0.87 -2.09
N SER A 103 9.06 0.68 -2.66
CA SER A 103 8.60 1.40 -3.85
C SER A 103 8.48 2.91 -3.61
N PHE A 104 8.03 3.34 -2.44
CA PHE A 104 7.96 4.76 -2.09
C PHE A 104 9.34 5.39 -1.92
N LEU A 105 10.30 4.66 -1.35
CA LEU A 105 11.68 5.13 -1.13
C LEU A 105 12.49 5.22 -2.43
N THR A 106 12.26 4.32 -3.36
CA THR A 106 12.95 4.31 -4.67
C THR A 106 12.37 5.34 -5.64
N GLY A 107 11.37 6.11 -5.17
CA GLY A 107 10.78 7.18 -5.96
C GLY A 107 9.83 6.68 -7.01
N GLY A 108 9.01 5.66 -6.72
CA GLY A 108 7.93 5.03 -7.52
C GLY A 108 7.40 5.69 -8.80
N HIS A 109 8.23 6.45 -9.49
CA HIS A 109 8.23 6.76 -10.89
C HIS A 109 9.16 5.77 -11.60
N GLU A 110 8.91 4.50 -11.42
CA GLU A 110 9.07 3.69 -12.59
C GLU A 110 7.94 4.15 -13.51
N GLU A 111 8.32 4.98 -14.50
CA GLU A 111 7.68 4.92 -15.80
C GLU A 111 7.07 3.54 -15.95
N GLU A 112 5.83 3.48 -16.45
CA GLU A 112 5.24 2.26 -17.00
C GLU A 112 6.25 1.58 -17.95
N ASN A 113 7.26 0.98 -17.39
CA ASN A 113 8.09 -0.01 -18.01
C ASN A 113 7.65 -1.36 -17.46
N ASN A 114 6.58 -1.87 -18.11
CA ASN A 114 6.45 -3.27 -18.50
C ASN A 114 7.52 -4.18 -17.87
N THR A 115 7.29 -4.62 -16.65
CA THR A 115 7.66 -5.96 -16.20
C THR A 115 7.14 -6.14 -14.79
N THR A 116 5.88 -6.32 -14.64
CA THR A 116 5.28 -7.42 -13.90
C THR A 116 3.77 -7.36 -14.06
N ASN A 117 3.26 -7.95 -15.13
CA ASN A 117 1.97 -8.63 -15.14
C ASN A 117 2.01 -9.82 -14.13
N SER A 118 2.98 -9.87 -13.23
CA SER A 118 3.06 -10.89 -12.21
C SER A 118 2.10 -10.55 -11.07
N LEU A 119 1.27 -11.50 -10.74
CA LEU A 119 0.39 -11.41 -9.59
C LEU A 119 1.23 -11.41 -8.31
N SER A 120 0.85 -10.57 -7.34
CA SER A 120 1.41 -10.67 -5.98
C SER A 120 1.03 -12.01 -5.35
N GLN A 121 1.75 -12.44 -4.33
CA GLN A 121 1.46 -13.68 -3.60
C GLN A 121 0.00 -13.70 -3.13
N ARG A 122 -0.50 -12.57 -2.65
CA ARG A 122 -1.89 -12.43 -2.18
C ARG A 122 -2.92 -12.52 -3.30
N GLU A 123 -2.61 -11.95 -4.47
CA GLU A 123 -3.46 -12.09 -5.65
C GLU A 123 -3.48 -13.54 -6.16
N ILE A 124 -2.36 -14.27 -6.06
CA ILE A 124 -2.28 -15.70 -6.39
C ILE A 124 -3.16 -16.53 -5.43
N GLU A 125 -3.11 -16.26 -4.12
CA GLU A 125 -3.96 -16.92 -3.14
C GLU A 125 -5.46 -16.68 -3.41
N VAL A 126 -5.82 -15.41 -3.65
CA VAL A 126 -7.19 -15.04 -4.01
C VAL A 126 -7.62 -15.71 -5.33
N LEU A 127 -6.76 -15.72 -6.35
CA LEU A 127 -7.02 -16.37 -7.64
C LEU A 127 -7.22 -17.88 -7.47
N ARG A 128 -6.40 -18.52 -6.65
CA ARG A 128 -6.53 -19.95 -6.33
C ARG A 128 -7.89 -20.26 -5.72
N LEU A 129 -8.33 -19.47 -4.74
CA LEU A 129 -9.62 -19.68 -4.09
C LEU A 129 -10.81 -19.39 -5.02
N ILE A 130 -10.69 -18.40 -5.92
CA ILE A 130 -11.67 -18.17 -6.98
C ILE A 130 -11.76 -19.38 -7.89
N ALA A 131 -10.64 -19.93 -8.31
CA ALA A 131 -10.58 -21.11 -9.18
C ALA A 131 -11.17 -22.37 -8.52
N LEU A 132 -11.05 -22.47 -7.18
CA LEU A 132 -11.70 -23.50 -6.37
C LEU A 132 -13.21 -23.25 -6.13
N GLY A 133 -13.78 -22.20 -6.72
CA GLY A 133 -15.20 -21.88 -6.63
C GLY A 133 -15.64 -21.19 -5.35
N LYS A 134 -14.71 -20.69 -4.55
CA LYS A 134 -15.03 -19.97 -3.30
C LYS A 134 -15.69 -18.63 -3.56
N ILE A 135 -16.70 -18.31 -2.74
CA ILE A 135 -17.33 -16.97 -2.75
C ILE A 135 -16.50 -15.98 -1.90
N ASN A 136 -16.69 -14.68 -2.12
CA ASN A 136 -15.89 -13.64 -1.45
C ASN A 136 -15.88 -13.75 0.08
N LYS A 137 -17.01 -14.20 0.69
CA LYS A 137 -17.11 -14.39 2.14
C LYS A 137 -16.23 -15.55 2.63
N GLU A 138 -16.18 -16.63 1.89
CA GLU A 138 -15.33 -17.80 2.18
C GLU A 138 -13.85 -17.46 2.00
N ILE A 139 -13.51 -16.71 0.94
CA ILE A 139 -12.16 -16.22 0.69
C ILE A 139 -11.70 -15.30 1.85
N ALA A 140 -12.57 -14.38 2.27
CA ALA A 140 -12.29 -13.50 3.39
C ALA A 140 -12.00 -14.27 4.69
N GLN A 141 -12.80 -15.29 4.98
CA GLN A 141 -12.61 -16.15 6.15
C GLN A 141 -11.31 -16.98 6.06
N GLU A 142 -11.05 -17.61 4.90
CA GLU A 142 -9.89 -18.48 4.72
C GLU A 142 -8.57 -17.71 4.76
N LEU A 143 -8.58 -16.48 4.24
CA LEU A 143 -7.42 -15.60 4.22
C LEU A 143 -7.33 -14.66 5.44
N ASN A 144 -8.31 -14.73 6.34
CA ASN A 144 -8.42 -13.87 7.53
C ASN A 144 -8.33 -12.36 7.24
N ILE A 145 -9.09 -11.92 6.22
CA ILE A 145 -9.17 -10.51 5.78
C ILE A 145 -10.63 -10.07 5.63
N SER A 146 -10.86 -8.77 5.42
CA SER A 146 -12.20 -8.26 5.18
C SER A 146 -12.71 -8.65 3.77
N ILE A 147 -14.05 -8.70 3.61
CA ILE A 147 -14.65 -8.92 2.28
C ILE A 147 -14.25 -7.79 1.32
N ASN A 148 -14.13 -6.57 1.80
CA ASN A 148 -13.70 -5.41 1.00
C ASN A 148 -12.27 -5.59 0.49
N THR A 149 -11.38 -6.13 1.33
CA THR A 149 -10.00 -6.46 0.93
C THR A 149 -9.98 -7.52 -0.17
N VAL A 150 -10.84 -8.55 -0.08
CA VAL A 150 -10.99 -9.55 -1.16
C VAL A 150 -11.45 -8.91 -2.46
N LEU A 151 -12.43 -7.99 -2.41
CA LEU A 151 -12.92 -7.27 -3.59
C LEU A 151 -11.82 -6.42 -4.24
N THR A 152 -10.97 -5.79 -3.43
CA THR A 152 -9.82 -5.02 -3.91
C THR A 152 -8.81 -5.93 -4.62
N HIS A 153 -8.41 -7.06 -4.01
CA HIS A 153 -7.51 -8.02 -4.67
C HIS A 153 -8.10 -8.55 -5.97
N ARG A 154 -9.40 -8.85 -6.02
CA ARG A 154 -10.09 -9.28 -7.26
C ARG A 154 -10.04 -8.20 -8.33
N LYS A 155 -10.25 -6.92 -7.97
CA LYS A 155 -10.16 -5.80 -8.90
C LYS A 155 -8.75 -5.66 -9.48
N ASN A 156 -7.73 -5.70 -8.63
CA ASN A 156 -6.33 -5.63 -9.04
C ASN A 156 -5.94 -6.81 -9.94
N LEU A 157 -6.34 -8.01 -9.56
CA LEU A 157 -6.14 -9.24 -10.32
C LEU A 157 -6.77 -9.16 -11.73
N THR A 158 -8.03 -8.69 -11.82
CA THR A 158 -8.70 -8.50 -13.11
C THR A 158 -8.05 -7.39 -13.95
N ALA A 159 -7.54 -6.34 -13.33
CA ALA A 159 -6.82 -5.27 -14.01
C ALA A 159 -5.48 -5.76 -14.57
N LYS A 160 -4.69 -6.49 -13.77
CA LYS A 160 -3.39 -7.04 -14.17
C LYS A 160 -3.49 -8.09 -15.27
N LEU A 161 -4.49 -8.98 -15.18
CA LEU A 161 -4.67 -10.07 -16.15
C LEU A 161 -5.49 -9.67 -17.39
N GLY A 162 -6.22 -8.55 -17.34
CA GLY A 162 -7.16 -8.18 -18.38
C GLY A 162 -8.39 -9.11 -18.46
N ILE A 163 -8.56 -10.04 -17.50
CA ILE A 163 -9.60 -11.08 -17.49
C ILE A 163 -10.72 -10.67 -16.55
N LYS A 164 -11.94 -10.45 -17.07
CA LYS A 164 -13.09 -9.99 -16.28
C LYS A 164 -14.03 -11.11 -15.82
N SER A 165 -14.00 -12.27 -16.48
CA SER A 165 -14.89 -13.38 -16.15
C SER A 165 -14.28 -14.37 -15.15
N ILE A 166 -15.11 -14.94 -14.26
CA ILE A 166 -14.67 -15.94 -13.29
C ILE A 166 -14.13 -17.18 -14.01
N SER A 167 -14.79 -17.64 -15.07
CA SER A 167 -14.35 -18.77 -15.88
C SER A 167 -12.99 -18.51 -16.55
N GLY A 168 -12.73 -17.29 -17.00
CA GLY A 168 -11.44 -16.89 -17.54
C GLY A 168 -10.34 -16.91 -16.48
N LEU A 169 -10.63 -16.41 -15.27
CA LEU A 169 -9.69 -16.46 -14.14
C LEU A 169 -9.39 -17.91 -13.72
N THR A 170 -10.41 -18.78 -13.69
CA THR A 170 -10.23 -20.20 -13.39
C THR A 170 -9.36 -20.88 -14.45
N PHE A 171 -9.64 -20.63 -15.73
CA PHE A 171 -8.82 -21.15 -16.83
C PHE A 171 -7.37 -20.67 -16.73
N TYR A 172 -7.15 -19.39 -16.47
CA TYR A 172 -5.82 -18.85 -16.26
C TYR A 172 -5.08 -19.55 -15.09
N ALA A 173 -5.76 -19.73 -13.95
CA ALA A 173 -5.19 -20.42 -12.79
C ALA A 173 -4.76 -21.86 -13.10
N MET A 174 -5.58 -22.61 -13.84
CA MET A 174 -5.24 -23.97 -14.28
C MET A 174 -4.04 -23.99 -15.23
N MET A 175 -4.01 -23.10 -16.23
CA MET A 175 -2.93 -23.06 -17.22
C MET A 175 -1.58 -22.67 -16.62
N ASN A 176 -1.58 -21.94 -15.52
CA ASN A 176 -0.36 -21.49 -14.85
C ASN A 176 -0.01 -22.34 -13.60
N GLY A 177 -0.70 -23.46 -13.38
CA GLY A 177 -0.37 -24.38 -12.28
C GLY A 177 -0.65 -23.83 -10.88
N ILE A 178 -1.58 -22.88 -10.76
CA ILE A 178 -1.99 -22.28 -9.48
C ILE A 178 -2.99 -23.21 -8.76
N VAL A 179 -3.74 -23.99 -9.51
CA VAL A 179 -4.65 -25.06 -9.05
C VAL A 179 -4.49 -26.30 -9.91
#